data_d53ee7730eb79e4945d9f87ccdf2e868
#
_entry.id   d53ee7730eb79e4945d9f87ccdf2e868
#
_cell.length_a   1.000
_cell.length_b   1.000
_cell.length_c   1.000
_cell.angle_alpha   90.00
_cell.angle_beta   90.00
_cell.angle_gamma   90.00
#
_symmetry.space_group_name_H-M   'P 1'
#
loop_
_entity.id
_entity.type
_entity.pdbx_description
1 polymer ?
#
loop_
_entity_poly.entity_id
_entity_poly.type
_entity_poly.pdbx_seq_one_letter_code
_entity_poly.pdbx_strand_id
1 'polypeptide(L)'
;MMATRCSPTGGAAAEGGEAKHSHHGHHHDDNNPRPFDAARDAGADVDAAFKAAKISGRNVLLVLGGNWCHDSRGLAAKFERPELAKIIAEGYELVWVDVGYRDRNLDVPARFGVMELLGTPTVLVLSPEGELLNGDSIHDWRSADSIAYEDALDYFGKFAGGKD
;
A
#
# COMPACT_ATOMS: atom_id res chain seq x y z
N MET A 1 -19.17 -14.95 2.61
CA MET A 1 -18.99 -14.97 2.89
C MET A 1 -18.42 -15.46 3.39
N MET A 2 -18.24 -15.52 3.57
CA MET A 2 -17.77 -15.82 4.08
C MET A 2 -17.10 -16.30 4.61
N ALA A 3 -17.10 -16.37 4.78
CA ALA A 3 -16.56 -16.70 5.32
C ALA A 3 -15.89 -17.24 5.76
N THR A 4 -15.98 -17.39 5.77
CA THR A 4 -15.40 -17.72 6.22
C THR A 4 -14.65 -18.28 6.58
N ARG A 5 -14.62 -18.51 6.51
CA ARG A 5 -13.96 -18.86 6.93
C ARG A 5 -13.17 -19.38 7.45
N CYS A 6 -13.06 -19.30 7.55
CA CYS A 6 -12.32 -19.54 8.05
C CYS A 6 -11.79 -19.95 8.72
N SER A 7 -11.83 -20.27 8.82
CA SER A 7 -11.40 -20.50 9.54
C SER A 7 -10.88 -21.07 10.08
N PRO A 8 -10.84 -21.32 10.16
CA PRO A 8 -10.34 -21.74 10.79
C PRO A 8 -9.74 -22.26 11.21
N THR A 9 -9.85 -22.51 11.18
CA THR A 9 -9.38 -22.82 11.60
C THR A 9 -8.69 -23.14 12.08
N GLY A 10 -8.70 -23.20 12.04
CA GLY A 10 -8.15 -23.37 12.63
C GLY A 10 -7.49 -23.66 13.21
N GLY A 11 -7.48 -23.78 13.25
CA GLY A 11 -6.94 -23.88 13.89
C GLY A 11 -6.26 -24.23 14.44
N ALA A 12 -6.27 -24.50 14.49
CA ALA A 12 -5.69 -24.62 15.06
C ALA A 12 -4.96 -24.89 15.56
N ALA A 13 -4.88 -25.06 15.52
CA ALA A 13 -4.24 -25.05 15.96
C ALA A 13 -3.50 -25.14 16.39
N ALA A 14 -3.44 -25.36 16.43
CA ALA A 14 -2.81 -25.19 16.81
C ALA A 14 -2.10 -25.24 17.13
N GLU A 15 -2.07 -25.53 17.21
CA GLU A 15 -1.47 -25.30 17.46
C GLU A 15 -0.78 -25.01 17.60
N GLY A 16 -0.60 -25.38 17.81
CA GLY A 16 0.08 -24.95 18.05
C GLY A 16 0.77 -24.73 18.17
N GLY A 17 0.88 -24.95 18.20
CA GLY A 17 1.58 -24.53 18.42
C GLY A 17 2.33 -24.33 18.39
N GLU A 18 2.37 -24.61 18.41
CA GLU A 18 3.02 -24.23 18.42
C GLU A 18 3.72 -23.63 18.24
N ALA A 19 3.96 -23.94 18.34
CA ALA A 19 4.57 -23.24 18.28
C ALA A 19 5.22 -22.73 18.02
N LYS A 20 5.50 -22.98 18.05
CA LYS A 20 6.01 -22.35 17.87
C LYS A 20 6.71 -21.67 17.56
N HIS A 21 6.90 -21.89 17.67
CA HIS A 21 7.54 -21.10 17.45
C HIS A 21 8.19 -20.43 17.27
N SER A 22 8.52 -20.68 17.56
CA SER A 22 9.05 -19.94 17.51
C SER A 22 9.58 -19.19 17.11
N HIS A 23 9.81 -19.22 17.21
CA HIS A 23 10.19 -18.38 16.88
C HIS A 23 10.61 -17.60 16.42
N HIS A 24 10.94 -17.53 16.56
CA HIS A 24 11.23 -16.75 16.44
C HIS A 24 11.16 -15.68 16.22
N GLY A 25 11.22 -15.69 16.44
CA GLY A 25 10.93 -14.39 16.69
C GLY A 25 10.61 -13.38 15.66
N HIS A 26 10.99 -13.00 14.82
CA HIS A 26 10.62 -11.99 13.93
C HIS A 26 9.70 -12.45 12.90
N HIS A 27 8.92 -13.37 13.18
CA HIS A 27 8.04 -13.84 12.20
C HIS A 27 6.77 -13.11 12.15
N HIS A 28 6.57 -12.06 12.90
CA HIS A 28 5.37 -11.27 12.80
C HIS A 28 5.14 -10.72 11.42
N ASP A 29 6.18 -10.65 10.60
CA ASP A 29 6.05 -10.18 9.25
C ASP A 29 5.23 -11.09 8.39
N ASP A 30 5.13 -12.33 8.73
CA ASP A 30 4.39 -13.29 7.93
C ASP A 30 2.90 -13.01 7.93
N ASN A 31 2.41 -12.23 8.89
CA ASN A 31 1.00 -11.90 8.97
C ASN A 31 0.65 -10.61 8.27
N ASN A 32 1.62 -9.89 7.77
CA ASN A 32 1.34 -8.65 7.07
C ASN A 32 0.73 -8.92 5.69
N PRO A 33 -0.08 -8.01 5.17
CA PRO A 33 -0.70 -8.19 3.87
C PRO A 33 0.32 -8.31 2.75
N ARG A 34 -0.11 -8.91 1.64
CA ARG A 34 0.69 -9.04 0.43
C ARG A 34 -0.13 -8.52 -0.75
N PRO A 35 -0.36 -7.21 -0.82
CA PRO A 35 -1.28 -6.66 -1.82
C PRO A 35 -0.71 -6.50 -3.22
N PHE A 36 0.61 -6.66 -3.38
CA PHE A 36 1.25 -6.43 -4.67
C PHE A 36 1.11 -7.68 -5.52
N ASP A 37 0.48 -7.54 -6.68
CA ASP A 37 0.19 -8.67 -7.56
C ASP A 37 0.89 -8.48 -8.89
N ALA A 38 1.95 -9.25 -9.12
CA ALA A 38 2.77 -9.14 -10.33
C ALA A 38 1.99 -9.50 -11.60
N ALA A 39 0.87 -10.20 -11.47
CA ALA A 39 0.08 -10.60 -12.63
C ALA A 39 -0.87 -9.50 -13.12
N ARG A 40 -1.04 -8.42 -12.35
CA ARG A 40 -1.96 -7.37 -12.74
C ARG A 40 -1.34 -6.45 -13.79
N ASP A 41 -2.21 -5.87 -14.62
CA ASP A 41 -1.81 -4.84 -15.57
C ASP A 41 -1.79 -3.51 -14.82
N ALA A 42 -0.62 -3.08 -14.38
CA ALA A 42 -0.50 -1.87 -13.57
C ALA A 42 -0.97 -0.63 -14.31
N GLY A 43 -0.66 -0.54 -15.60
CA GLY A 43 -1.10 0.63 -16.37
C GLY A 43 -2.61 0.72 -16.42
N ALA A 44 -3.29 -0.40 -16.63
CA ALA A 44 -4.75 -0.42 -16.66
C ALA A 44 -5.33 -0.08 -15.30
N ASP A 45 -4.71 -0.57 -14.23
CA ASP A 45 -5.17 -0.26 -12.87
C ASP A 45 -5.05 1.23 -12.58
N VAL A 46 -3.94 1.84 -13.00
CA VAL A 46 -3.72 3.27 -12.80
C VAL A 46 -4.75 4.08 -13.61
N ASP A 47 -4.99 3.69 -14.86
CA ASP A 47 -5.98 4.38 -15.70
C ASP A 47 -7.37 4.31 -15.07
N ALA A 48 -7.74 3.16 -14.54
CA ALA A 48 -9.02 2.99 -13.87
C ALA A 48 -9.13 3.88 -12.62
N ALA A 49 -8.03 4.01 -11.88
CA ALA A 49 -8.01 4.86 -10.70
C ALA A 49 -8.22 6.33 -11.05
N PHE A 50 -7.59 6.80 -12.14
CA PHE A 50 -7.80 8.19 -12.57
C PHE A 50 -9.22 8.41 -13.05
N LYS A 51 -9.80 7.44 -13.74
CA LYS A 51 -11.18 7.55 -14.16
C LYS A 51 -12.09 7.67 -12.95
N ALA A 52 -11.87 6.85 -11.95
CA ALA A 52 -12.66 6.89 -10.71
C ALA A 52 -12.44 8.21 -9.96
N ALA A 53 -11.20 8.70 -9.95
CA ALA A 53 -10.88 9.93 -9.23
C ALA A 53 -11.58 11.15 -9.84
N LYS A 54 -11.74 11.16 -11.15
CA LYS A 54 -12.44 12.28 -11.79
C LYS A 54 -13.91 12.32 -11.40
N ILE A 55 -14.47 11.18 -11.05
CA ILE A 55 -15.85 11.12 -10.61
C ILE A 55 -15.97 11.42 -9.13
N SER A 56 -15.08 10.83 -8.31
CA SER A 56 -15.19 10.92 -6.85
C SER A 56 -14.57 12.19 -6.27
N GLY A 57 -13.65 12.79 -6.99
CA GLY A 57 -12.86 13.92 -6.46
C GLY A 57 -11.71 13.47 -5.56
N ARG A 58 -11.57 12.17 -5.33
CA ARG A 58 -10.47 11.66 -4.49
C ARG A 58 -9.16 11.75 -5.23
N ASN A 59 -8.08 11.81 -4.47
CA ASN A 59 -6.76 11.76 -5.09
C ASN A 59 -6.39 10.33 -5.43
N VAL A 60 -5.45 10.14 -6.33
CA VAL A 60 -4.95 8.80 -6.68
C VAL A 60 -3.73 8.52 -5.80
N LEU A 61 -3.70 7.35 -5.20
CA LEU A 61 -2.60 6.94 -4.34
C LEU A 61 -1.96 5.71 -4.95
N LEU A 62 -0.73 5.85 -5.42
CA LEU A 62 0.02 4.73 -5.98
C LEU A 62 1.07 4.31 -4.97
N VAL A 63 1.03 3.04 -4.57
CA VAL A 63 2.04 2.47 -3.69
C VAL A 63 2.85 1.51 -4.53
N LEU A 64 4.12 1.86 -4.75
CA LEU A 64 5.01 1.10 -5.62
C LEU A 64 5.94 0.28 -4.75
N GLY A 65 5.80 -1.03 -4.82
CA GLY A 65 6.60 -1.90 -3.96
C GLY A 65 6.49 -3.35 -4.35
N GLY A 66 6.68 -4.23 -3.39
CA GLY A 66 6.59 -5.66 -3.64
C GLY A 66 6.35 -6.44 -2.37
N ASN A 67 5.78 -7.62 -2.52
CA ASN A 67 5.49 -8.49 -1.37
C ASN A 67 6.74 -9.04 -0.70
N TRP A 68 7.89 -8.93 -1.35
CA TRP A 68 9.16 -9.33 -0.77
C TRP A 68 9.71 -8.28 0.18
N CYS A 69 9.21 -7.05 0.10
CA CYS A 69 9.76 -5.92 0.82
C CYS A 69 9.06 -5.74 2.16
N HIS A 70 9.85 -5.80 3.24
CA HIS A 70 9.36 -5.67 4.60
C HIS A 70 8.60 -4.36 4.80
N ASP A 71 9.16 -3.26 4.33
CA ASP A 71 8.53 -1.95 4.51
C ASP A 71 7.28 -1.77 3.62
N SER A 72 7.28 -2.37 2.43
CA SER A 72 6.07 -2.35 1.59
C SER A 72 4.92 -3.04 2.29
N ARG A 73 5.19 -4.19 2.88
CA ARG A 73 4.17 -4.94 3.61
C ARG A 73 3.80 -4.27 4.93
N GLY A 74 4.77 -3.59 5.56
CA GLY A 74 4.49 -2.84 6.77
C GLY A 74 3.55 -1.67 6.52
N LEU A 75 3.72 -0.99 5.40
CA LEU A 75 2.80 0.08 5.03
C LEU A 75 1.40 -0.47 4.76
N ALA A 76 1.33 -1.61 4.07
CA ALA A 76 0.04 -2.23 3.80
C ALA A 76 -0.68 -2.62 5.09
N ALA A 77 0.07 -3.07 6.09
CA ALA A 77 -0.50 -3.40 7.39
C ALA A 77 -1.08 -2.16 8.08
N LYS A 78 -0.37 -1.02 7.97
CA LYS A 78 -0.89 0.23 8.54
C LYS A 78 -2.19 0.64 7.86
N PHE A 79 -2.27 0.44 6.55
CA PHE A 79 -3.48 0.79 5.78
C PHE A 79 -4.70 -0.02 6.20
N GLU A 80 -4.50 -1.17 6.83
CA GLU A 80 -5.62 -2.00 7.27
C GLU A 80 -6.12 -1.62 8.66
N ARG A 81 -5.42 -0.77 9.38
CA ARG A 81 -5.89 -0.35 10.69
C ARG A 81 -7.09 0.59 10.51
N PRO A 82 -8.12 0.46 11.35
CA PRO A 82 -9.43 1.08 11.08
C PRO A 82 -9.40 2.57 10.77
N GLU A 83 -8.64 3.34 11.53
CA GLU A 83 -8.62 4.79 11.32
C GLU A 83 -7.99 5.15 10.00
N LEU A 84 -6.84 4.53 9.66
CA LEU A 84 -6.17 4.83 8.41
C LEU A 84 -6.94 4.23 7.24
N ALA A 85 -7.52 3.04 7.42
CA ALA A 85 -8.34 2.43 6.38
C ALA A 85 -9.48 3.38 5.97
N LYS A 86 -10.06 4.06 6.94
CA LYS A 86 -11.14 5.02 6.65
C LYS A 86 -10.62 6.21 5.86
N ILE A 87 -9.48 6.77 6.27
CA ILE A 87 -8.86 7.89 5.56
C ILE A 87 -8.55 7.50 4.11
N ILE A 88 -7.98 6.32 3.91
CA ILE A 88 -7.63 5.85 2.58
C ILE A 88 -8.89 5.65 1.73
N ALA A 89 -9.91 5.01 2.30
CA ALA A 89 -11.13 4.72 1.54
C ALA A 89 -11.88 6.00 1.15
N GLU A 90 -11.83 7.02 1.98
CA GLU A 90 -12.57 8.24 1.73
C GLU A 90 -11.80 9.26 0.93
N GLY A 91 -10.48 9.23 0.97
CA GLY A 91 -9.66 10.27 0.36
C GLY A 91 -8.92 9.87 -0.89
N TYR A 92 -8.89 8.58 -1.23
CA TYR A 92 -8.02 8.10 -2.29
C TYR A 92 -8.65 7.02 -3.15
N GLU A 93 -8.18 6.97 -4.40
CA GLU A 93 -8.32 5.79 -5.25
C GLU A 93 -6.96 5.09 -5.18
N LEU A 94 -6.89 3.96 -4.52
CA LEU A 94 -5.63 3.29 -4.19
C LEU A 94 -5.26 2.24 -5.23
N VAL A 95 -4.00 2.26 -5.66
CA VAL A 95 -3.46 1.23 -6.55
C VAL A 95 -2.16 0.70 -5.96
N TRP A 96 -2.07 -0.61 -5.83
CA TRP A 96 -0.83 -1.28 -5.46
C TRP A 96 -0.11 -1.67 -6.76
N VAL A 97 1.13 -1.20 -6.93
CA VAL A 97 1.89 -1.46 -8.14
C VAL A 97 3.12 -2.30 -7.79
N ASP A 98 3.19 -3.51 -8.33
CA ASP A 98 4.35 -4.37 -8.12
C ASP A 98 5.48 -3.90 -9.01
N VAL A 99 6.58 -3.47 -8.41
CA VAL A 99 7.75 -3.01 -9.17
C VAL A 99 8.90 -4.03 -9.13
N GLY A 100 8.61 -5.25 -8.68
CA GLY A 100 9.64 -6.28 -8.59
C GLY A 100 10.75 -5.83 -7.67
N TYR A 101 11.97 -5.94 -8.12
CA TYR A 101 13.12 -5.43 -7.38
C TYR A 101 13.54 -4.07 -7.97
N ARG A 102 12.55 -3.25 -8.29
CA ARG A 102 12.69 -1.94 -8.93
C ARG A 102 13.09 -2.12 -10.40
N ASP A 103 12.55 -3.14 -11.02
CA ASP A 103 12.87 -3.51 -12.39
C ASP A 103 11.64 -3.82 -13.25
N ARG A 104 10.43 -3.51 -12.74
CA ARG A 104 9.23 -3.69 -13.54
C ARG A 104 8.25 -2.57 -13.28
N ASN A 105 7.36 -2.32 -14.21
CA ASN A 105 6.33 -1.28 -14.15
C ASN A 105 6.90 0.12 -13.89
N LEU A 106 8.15 0.34 -14.31
CA LEU A 106 8.80 1.64 -14.10
C LEU A 106 8.22 2.73 -15.00
N ASP A 107 7.46 2.34 -16.02
CA ASP A 107 6.72 3.28 -16.85
C ASP A 107 5.62 3.97 -16.05
N VAL A 108 5.12 3.34 -14.99
CA VAL A 108 4.07 3.93 -14.17
C VAL A 108 4.57 5.20 -13.45
N PRO A 109 5.61 5.14 -12.62
CA PRO A 109 6.10 6.37 -12.00
C PRO A 109 6.66 7.36 -13.01
N ALA A 110 7.20 6.88 -14.13
CA ALA A 110 7.75 7.77 -15.15
C ALA A 110 6.68 8.67 -15.75
N ARG A 111 5.44 8.21 -15.80
CA ARG A 111 4.31 9.03 -16.29
C ARG A 111 4.16 10.32 -15.49
N PHE A 112 4.61 10.33 -14.26
CA PHE A 112 4.44 11.47 -13.35
C PHE A 112 5.75 12.14 -13.01
N GLY A 113 6.78 11.87 -13.81
CA GLY A 113 8.07 12.52 -13.65
C GLY A 113 9.02 11.85 -12.69
N VAL A 114 8.66 10.69 -12.17
CA VAL A 114 9.52 9.95 -11.24
C VAL A 114 10.31 8.92 -12.04
N MET A 115 11.55 9.25 -12.32
CA MET A 115 12.38 8.46 -13.23
C MET A 115 13.23 7.42 -12.51
N GLU A 116 13.31 7.49 -11.19
CA GLU A 116 14.13 6.58 -10.42
C GLU A 116 13.47 6.28 -9.08
N LEU A 117 13.43 5.03 -8.68
CA LEU A 117 12.94 4.63 -7.37
C LEU A 117 14.13 4.41 -6.45
N LEU A 118 14.23 5.23 -5.42
CA LEU A 118 15.35 5.13 -4.47
C LEU A 118 15.16 3.99 -3.47
N GLY A 119 13.98 3.40 -3.44
CA GLY A 119 13.68 2.28 -2.55
C GLY A 119 12.20 1.97 -2.62
N THR A 120 11.76 1.04 -1.79
CA THR A 120 10.35 0.66 -1.73
C THR A 120 9.88 0.64 -0.28
N PRO A 121 8.64 0.97 -0.03
CA PRO A 121 7.67 1.45 -1.02
C PRO A 121 7.93 2.91 -1.39
N THR A 122 7.66 3.26 -2.64
CA THR A 122 7.60 4.64 -3.07
C THR A 122 6.11 4.99 -3.16
N VAL A 123 5.73 6.13 -2.63
CA VAL A 123 4.32 6.52 -2.52
C VAL A 123 4.09 7.78 -3.33
N LEU A 124 3.19 7.71 -4.31
CA LEU A 124 2.83 8.88 -5.10
C LEU A 124 1.39 9.24 -4.81
N VAL A 125 1.17 10.50 -4.45
CA VAL A 125 -0.18 11.05 -4.32
C VAL A 125 -0.39 12.00 -5.49
N LEU A 126 -1.43 11.74 -6.28
CA LEU A 126 -1.69 12.51 -7.50
C LEU A 126 -3.09 13.10 -7.44
N SER A 127 -3.22 14.31 -7.97
CA SER A 127 -4.55 14.88 -8.14
C SER A 127 -5.31 14.08 -9.20
N PRO A 128 -6.63 14.24 -9.31
CA PRO A 128 -7.37 13.56 -10.37
C PRO A 128 -6.87 13.89 -11.78
N GLU A 129 -6.15 15.01 -11.93
CA GLU A 129 -5.59 15.43 -13.21
C GLU A 129 -4.19 14.90 -13.45
N GLY A 130 -3.63 14.18 -12.47
CA GLY A 130 -2.29 13.58 -12.63
C GLY A 130 -1.14 14.41 -12.11
N GLU A 131 -1.42 15.46 -11.35
CA GLU A 131 -0.38 16.30 -10.77
C GLU A 131 0.17 15.65 -9.51
N LEU A 132 1.48 15.53 -9.40
CA LEU A 132 2.12 14.91 -8.23
C LEU A 132 2.09 15.89 -7.06
N LEU A 133 1.39 15.52 -6.00
CA LEU A 133 1.16 16.41 -4.86
C LEU A 133 2.19 16.27 -3.76
N ASN A 134 2.84 15.11 -3.67
CA ASN A 134 3.79 14.84 -2.59
C ASN A 134 5.22 14.65 -3.09
N GLY A 135 5.60 15.42 -4.13
CA GLY A 135 6.90 15.23 -4.78
C GLY A 135 8.10 15.21 -3.83
N ASP A 136 8.02 15.98 -2.74
CA ASP A 136 9.14 16.08 -1.80
C ASP A 136 9.25 14.88 -0.86
N SER A 137 8.23 14.06 -0.77
CA SER A 137 8.18 12.99 0.23
C SER A 137 7.86 11.61 -0.33
N ILE A 138 8.00 11.43 -1.65
CA ILE A 138 7.64 10.15 -2.27
C ILE A 138 8.45 8.98 -1.75
N HIS A 139 9.66 9.23 -1.25
CA HIS A 139 10.54 8.17 -0.76
C HIS A 139 10.59 8.04 0.76
N ASP A 140 9.79 8.85 1.47
CA ASP A 140 9.84 8.83 2.94
C ASP A 140 9.38 7.50 3.51
N TRP A 141 8.52 6.79 2.79
CA TRP A 141 7.94 5.54 3.27
C TRP A 141 8.81 4.32 3.04
N ARG A 142 10.05 4.50 2.55
CA ARG A 142 11.02 3.41 2.41
C ARG A 142 11.30 2.71 3.73
N SER A 143 11.11 3.42 4.83
CA SER A 143 11.28 2.86 6.16
C SER A 143 9.94 2.76 6.89
N ALA A 144 8.89 2.44 6.15
CA ALA A 144 7.52 2.47 6.66
C ALA A 144 7.34 1.65 7.93
N ASP A 145 8.07 0.56 8.04
CA ASP A 145 7.94 -0.31 9.20
C ASP A 145 8.38 0.37 10.49
N SER A 146 9.27 1.35 10.39
CA SER A 146 9.74 2.10 11.56
C SER A 146 8.99 3.42 11.77
N ILE A 147 8.08 3.79 10.89
CA ILE A 147 7.35 5.04 11.02
C ILE A 147 6.13 4.82 11.91
N ALA A 148 5.92 5.72 12.87
CA ALA A 148 4.82 5.60 13.81
C ALA A 148 3.47 5.67 13.08
N TYR A 149 2.50 4.94 13.59
CA TYR A 149 1.16 4.93 13.01
C TYR A 149 0.53 6.32 12.99
N GLU A 150 0.75 7.11 14.05
CA GLU A 150 0.23 8.47 14.13
C GLU A 150 0.76 9.35 12.99
N ASP A 151 2.01 9.12 12.59
CA ASP A 151 2.59 9.88 11.48
C ASP A 151 1.93 9.49 10.16
N ALA A 152 1.54 8.22 10.04
CA ALA A 152 0.81 7.78 8.85
C ALA A 152 -0.57 8.43 8.79
N LEU A 153 -1.26 8.51 9.92
CA LEU A 153 -2.56 9.16 9.95
C LEU A 153 -2.45 10.62 9.51
N ASP A 154 -1.45 11.32 10.02
CA ASP A 154 -1.24 12.72 9.66
C ASP A 154 -0.90 12.89 8.20
N TYR A 155 0.00 12.06 7.71
CA TYR A 155 0.48 12.18 6.32
C TYR A 155 -0.65 11.91 5.33
N PHE A 156 -1.33 10.78 5.48
CA PHE A 156 -2.37 10.42 4.52
C PHE A 156 -3.63 11.26 4.73
N GLY A 157 -3.86 11.77 5.93
CA GLY A 157 -4.93 12.72 6.16
C GLY A 157 -4.68 14.04 5.46
N LYS A 158 -3.43 14.50 5.45
CA LYS A 158 -3.07 15.78 4.86
C LYS A 158 -3.28 15.78 3.34
N PHE A 159 -2.97 14.69 2.67
CA PHE A 159 -3.05 14.61 1.22
C PHE A 159 -4.37 14.04 0.71
N ALA A 160 -5.31 13.73 1.58
CA ALA A 160 -6.57 13.14 1.16
C ALA A 160 -7.38 14.12 0.30
N GLY A 161 -8.03 13.59 -0.73
CA GLY A 161 -8.93 14.37 -1.56
C GLY A 161 -10.37 13.97 -1.27
N GLY A 162 -11.27 14.27 -2.21
CA GLY A 162 -12.66 13.83 -2.11
C GLY A 162 -13.52 14.53 -1.08
N LYS A 163 -13.10 15.71 -0.62
CA LYS A 163 -13.79 16.34 0.34
C LYS A 163 -14.82 17.10 -0.16
N ASP A 164 -15.70 16.96 -0.04
CA ASP A 164 -16.74 17.66 -0.52
C ASP A 164 -16.65 18.26 -1.43
#